data_193401c6bcc66eebf48f98a67a544d3e
#
_entry.id   193401c6bcc66eebf48f98a67a544d3e
#
_cell.length_a   1.000
_cell.length_b   1.000
_cell.length_c   1.000
_cell.angle_alpha   90.00
_cell.angle_beta   90.00
_cell.angle_gamma   90.00
#
_symmetry.space_group_name_H-M   'P 1'
#
loop_
_entity.id
_entity.type
_entity.pdbx_description
1 polymer ?
#
loop_
_entity_poly.entity_id
_entity_poly.type
_entity_poly.pdbx_seq_one_letter_code
_entity_poly.pdbx_strand_id
1 'polypeptide(L)'
;RLLDRPNDRTPEELRHLQPWKGGKNWGGENILILPPSLPYMDAFEEINWLNKLCHTINEFTGRNLVIRPKPAKGKKAPPWDSQLATAAAVVSFGSNLAIDAMVKGVPTISYKYCPAFFGSFKLEDLDTDALMEEPDREKIINNCMYHSFHKHEFNNGFAWETSMENAYGS
;
A
#
# COMPACT_ATOMS: atom_id res chain seq x y z
N ARG A 1 8.76 -10.82 -7.24
CA ARG A 1 8.72 -12.07 -6.47
C ARG A 1 8.83 -11.75 -4.98
N LEU A 2 7.95 -12.33 -4.14
CA LEU A 2 8.09 -12.26 -2.69
C LEU A 2 9.10 -13.33 -2.23
N LEU A 3 10.15 -12.88 -1.55
CA LEU A 3 11.17 -13.73 -0.96
C LEU A 3 10.89 -13.95 0.53
N ASP A 4 11.39 -15.04 1.09
CA ASP A 4 11.39 -15.25 2.55
C ASP A 4 12.50 -14.39 3.15
N ARG A 5 12.12 -13.21 3.66
CA ARG A 5 13.02 -12.25 4.30
C ARG A 5 12.82 -12.29 5.82
N PRO A 6 13.89 -12.28 6.61
CA PRO A 6 13.79 -12.14 8.05
C PRO A 6 13.20 -10.78 8.44
N ASN A 7 12.75 -10.64 9.68
CA ASN A 7 12.15 -9.41 10.17
C ASN A 7 13.13 -8.46 10.87
N ASP A 8 14.43 -8.71 10.74
CA ASP A 8 15.50 -7.94 11.37
C ASP A 8 15.53 -6.45 10.94
N ARG A 9 15.03 -6.16 9.73
CA ARG A 9 14.88 -4.79 9.21
C ARG A 9 13.49 -4.19 9.46
N THR A 10 12.55 -4.97 9.94
CA THR A 10 11.17 -4.53 10.16
C THR A 10 11.06 -3.84 11.52
N PRO A 11 10.66 -2.55 11.57
CA PRO A 11 10.42 -1.83 12.82
C PRO A 11 9.40 -2.55 13.71
N GLU A 12 9.57 -2.45 15.02
CA GLU A 12 8.72 -3.14 16.01
C GLU A 12 7.23 -2.83 15.81
N GLU A 13 6.89 -1.57 15.55
CA GLU A 13 5.52 -1.12 15.32
C GLU A 13 4.85 -1.78 14.10
N LEU A 14 5.62 -2.26 13.12
CA LEU A 14 5.11 -2.95 11.93
C LEU A 14 5.02 -4.48 12.11
N ARG A 15 5.53 -5.03 13.22
CA ARG A 15 5.46 -6.46 13.54
C ARG A 15 4.15 -6.85 14.22
N HIS A 16 3.42 -5.89 14.79
CA HIS A 16 2.18 -6.12 15.51
C HIS A 16 0.96 -6.03 14.58
N LEU A 17 0.72 -7.11 13.83
CA LEU A 17 -0.41 -7.17 12.90
C LEU A 17 -1.74 -7.19 13.65
N GLN A 18 -2.63 -6.26 13.31
CA GLN A 18 -4.01 -6.26 13.78
C GLN A 18 -4.85 -7.32 13.03
N PRO A 19 -5.98 -7.77 13.60
CA PRO A 19 -6.87 -8.73 12.94
C PRO A 19 -7.25 -8.29 11.53
N TRP A 20 -7.32 -9.27 10.62
CA TRP A 20 -7.73 -9.03 9.25
C TRP A 20 -9.17 -8.56 9.16
N LYS A 21 -9.42 -7.57 8.34
CA LYS A 21 -10.71 -6.88 8.18
C LYS A 21 -11.28 -7.02 6.77
N GLY A 22 -10.69 -7.86 5.93
CA GLY A 22 -11.18 -8.11 4.58
C GLY A 22 -12.51 -8.87 4.56
N GLY A 23 -13.21 -8.80 3.43
CA GLY A 23 -14.44 -9.53 3.17
C GLY A 23 -15.67 -8.66 2.94
N LYS A 24 -16.73 -9.28 2.36
CA LYS A 24 -17.99 -8.60 2.02
C LYS A 24 -18.70 -7.98 3.22
N ASN A 25 -18.54 -8.59 4.39
CA ASN A 25 -19.18 -8.16 5.63
C ASN A 25 -18.30 -7.18 6.44
N TRP A 26 -17.15 -6.80 5.93
CA TRP A 26 -16.36 -5.74 6.54
C TRP A 26 -17.14 -4.44 6.46
N GLY A 27 -17.41 -3.83 7.62
CA GLY A 27 -18.26 -2.66 7.77
C GLY A 27 -17.71 -1.35 7.18
N GLY A 28 -16.64 -1.41 6.40
CA GLY A 28 -16.08 -0.25 5.72
C GLY A 28 -16.98 0.23 4.60
N GLU A 29 -17.36 1.50 4.64
CA GLU A 29 -18.25 2.13 3.65
C GLU A 29 -17.46 2.78 2.50
N ASN A 30 -16.16 2.97 2.68
CA ASN A 30 -15.34 3.80 1.83
C ASN A 30 -14.19 3.04 1.19
N ILE A 31 -13.84 3.40 -0.03
CA ILE A 31 -12.53 3.10 -0.64
C ILE A 31 -11.66 4.33 -0.42
N LEU A 32 -10.59 4.16 0.36
CA LEU A 32 -9.66 5.24 0.68
C LEU A 32 -8.53 5.30 -0.35
N ILE A 33 -8.49 6.38 -1.13
CA ILE A 33 -7.52 6.56 -2.22
C ILE A 33 -6.36 7.44 -1.75
N LEU A 34 -5.14 6.95 -1.90
CA LEU A 34 -3.89 7.64 -1.58
C LEU A 34 -3.19 8.06 -2.89
N PRO A 35 -3.49 9.24 -3.45
CA PRO A 35 -2.89 9.68 -4.69
C PRO A 35 -1.40 10.01 -4.51
N PRO A 36 -0.60 9.92 -5.59
CA PRO A 36 0.76 10.43 -5.60
C PRO A 36 0.77 11.96 -5.45
N SER A 37 1.94 12.53 -5.17
CA SER A 37 2.10 13.99 -5.24
C SER A 37 2.09 14.48 -6.70
N LEU A 38 1.68 15.74 -6.94
CA LEU A 38 1.68 16.32 -8.27
C LEU A 38 3.02 16.17 -9.01
N PRO A 39 4.18 16.50 -8.40
CA PRO A 39 5.47 16.30 -9.08
C PRO A 39 5.75 14.83 -9.45
N TYR A 40 5.19 13.89 -8.69
CA TYR A 40 5.33 12.48 -8.98
C TYR A 40 4.46 12.06 -10.18
N MET A 41 3.23 12.60 -10.27
CA MET A 41 2.34 12.37 -11.41
C MET A 41 2.93 12.94 -12.72
N ASP A 42 3.53 14.12 -12.66
CA ASP A 42 4.22 14.72 -13.81
C ASP A 42 5.41 13.85 -14.26
N ALA A 43 6.24 13.39 -13.32
CA ALA A 43 7.42 12.59 -13.61
C ALA A 43 7.10 11.23 -14.27
N PHE A 44 5.91 10.69 -14.01
CA PHE A 44 5.45 9.41 -14.56
C PHE A 44 4.37 9.55 -15.63
N GLU A 45 4.10 10.77 -16.11
CA GLU A 45 3.07 11.09 -17.11
C GLU A 45 1.65 10.63 -16.72
N GLU A 46 1.37 10.56 -15.41
CA GLU A 46 0.12 10.02 -14.85
C GLU A 46 -0.86 11.13 -14.39
N ILE A 47 -0.88 12.25 -15.09
CA ILE A 47 -1.68 13.45 -14.74
C ILE A 47 -3.18 13.13 -14.55
N ASN A 48 -3.72 12.20 -15.35
CA ASN A 48 -5.12 11.80 -15.29
C ASN A 48 -5.36 10.53 -14.45
N TRP A 49 -4.34 10.04 -13.73
CA TRP A 49 -4.42 8.79 -12.98
C TRP A 49 -5.61 8.73 -12.03
N LEU A 50 -5.81 9.78 -11.24
CA LEU A 50 -6.88 9.79 -10.22
C LEU A 50 -8.28 9.69 -10.85
N ASN A 51 -8.53 10.42 -11.92
CA ASN A 51 -9.83 10.39 -12.61
C ASN A 51 -10.09 9.01 -13.24
N LYS A 52 -9.10 8.45 -13.91
CA LYS A 52 -9.17 7.09 -14.47
C LYS A 52 -9.42 6.07 -13.37
N LEU A 53 -8.67 6.16 -12.27
CA LEU A 53 -8.83 5.26 -11.13
C LEU A 53 -10.23 5.32 -10.52
N CYS A 54 -10.76 6.52 -10.24
CA CYS A 54 -12.09 6.69 -9.68
C CYS A 54 -13.16 6.08 -10.60
N HIS A 55 -13.03 6.28 -11.92
CA HIS A 55 -13.94 5.67 -12.88
C HIS A 55 -13.87 4.14 -12.81
N THR A 56 -12.67 3.59 -12.87
CA THR A 56 -12.47 2.13 -12.83
C THR A 56 -12.95 1.52 -11.50
N ILE A 57 -12.70 2.17 -10.35
CA ILE A 57 -13.20 1.67 -9.06
C ILE A 57 -14.73 1.58 -9.07
N ASN A 58 -15.43 2.57 -9.62
CA ASN A 58 -16.89 2.58 -9.68
C ASN A 58 -17.49 1.47 -10.58
N GLU A 59 -16.66 0.84 -11.42
CA GLU A 59 -17.09 -0.35 -12.18
C GLU A 59 -17.16 -1.62 -11.31
N PHE A 60 -16.38 -1.66 -10.22
CA PHE A 60 -16.24 -2.83 -9.36
C PHE A 60 -16.99 -2.70 -8.02
N THR A 61 -17.28 -1.48 -7.57
CA THR A 61 -17.93 -1.26 -6.28
C THR A 61 -18.79 0.00 -6.28
N GLY A 62 -19.89 -0.05 -5.51
CA GLY A 62 -20.74 1.12 -5.23
C GLY A 62 -20.33 1.90 -3.97
N ARG A 63 -19.17 1.61 -3.35
CA ARG A 63 -18.72 2.27 -2.12
C ARG A 63 -18.29 3.71 -2.38
N ASN A 64 -18.39 4.54 -1.35
CA ASN A 64 -17.92 5.93 -1.45
C ASN A 64 -16.40 6.00 -1.67
N LEU A 65 -15.97 6.92 -2.52
CA LEU A 65 -14.55 7.18 -2.75
C LEU A 65 -14.08 8.35 -1.88
N VAL A 66 -13.12 8.09 -0.99
CA VAL A 66 -12.50 9.11 -0.13
C VAL A 66 -11.06 9.32 -0.57
N ILE A 67 -10.78 10.52 -1.07
CA ILE A 67 -9.45 10.89 -1.55
C ILE A 67 -8.68 11.52 -0.40
N ARG A 68 -7.49 10.99 -0.09
CA ARG A 68 -6.56 11.53 0.92
C ARG A 68 -5.29 12.05 0.24
N PRO A 69 -5.25 13.29 -0.22
CA PRO A 69 -4.05 13.89 -0.77
C PRO A 69 -2.99 14.10 0.31
N LYS A 70 -1.72 14.17 -0.08
CA LYS A 70 -0.66 14.64 0.83
C LYS A 70 -1.00 16.05 1.31
N PRO A 71 -0.92 16.33 2.62
CA PRO A 71 -1.20 17.66 3.13
C PRO A 71 -0.19 18.67 2.56
N ALA A 72 -0.65 19.85 2.20
CA ALA A 72 0.23 20.96 1.84
C ALA A 72 1.11 21.34 3.05
N LYS A 73 2.28 21.91 2.78
CA LYS A 73 3.21 22.34 3.83
C LYS A 73 2.48 23.21 4.88
N GLY A 74 2.59 22.84 6.13
CA GLY A 74 1.95 23.54 7.26
C GLY A 74 0.47 23.20 7.50
N LYS A 75 -0.17 22.38 6.66
CA LYS A 75 -1.54 21.90 6.88
C LYS A 75 -1.53 20.50 7.50
N LYS A 76 -2.48 20.22 8.40
CA LYS A 76 -2.70 18.89 8.95
C LYS A 76 -3.67 18.11 8.06
N ALA A 77 -3.34 16.86 7.77
CA ALA A 77 -4.30 15.93 7.20
C ALA A 77 -5.30 15.48 8.28
N PRO A 78 -6.51 15.02 7.90
CA PRO A 78 -7.41 14.32 8.82
C PRO A 78 -6.69 13.17 9.52
N PRO A 79 -7.08 12.79 10.75
CA PRO A 79 -6.46 11.67 11.45
C PRO A 79 -6.52 10.40 10.61
N TRP A 80 -5.39 9.72 10.48
CA TRP A 80 -5.27 8.52 9.65
C TRP A 80 -6.18 7.40 10.15
N ASP A 81 -6.14 7.14 11.45
CA ASP A 81 -6.90 6.05 12.07
C ASP A 81 -8.42 6.20 11.89
N SER A 82 -8.93 7.43 11.97
CA SER A 82 -10.36 7.69 11.76
C SER A 82 -10.79 7.43 10.31
N GLN A 83 -9.95 7.74 9.33
CA GLN A 83 -10.26 7.43 7.94
C GLN A 83 -10.15 5.93 7.65
N LEU A 84 -9.13 5.29 8.25
CA LEU A 84 -8.92 3.86 8.07
C LEU A 84 -10.01 3.02 8.75
N ALA A 85 -10.58 3.50 9.85
CA ALA A 85 -11.66 2.81 10.55
C ALA A 85 -12.93 2.63 9.70
N THR A 86 -13.16 3.47 8.70
CA THR A 86 -14.30 3.40 7.78
C THR A 86 -13.94 2.87 6.40
N ALA A 87 -12.67 2.52 6.18
CA ALA A 87 -12.21 2.03 4.89
C ALA A 87 -12.46 0.54 4.72
N ALA A 88 -13.13 0.15 3.64
CA ALA A 88 -13.23 -1.24 3.20
C ALA A 88 -11.94 -1.70 2.51
N ALA A 89 -11.29 -0.80 1.79
CA ALA A 89 -9.98 -1.02 1.19
C ALA A 89 -9.22 0.30 1.05
N VAL A 90 -7.89 0.19 0.92
CA VAL A 90 -7.00 1.31 0.60
C VAL A 90 -6.42 1.10 -0.79
N VAL A 91 -6.52 2.10 -1.65
CA VAL A 91 -5.90 2.10 -2.99
C VAL A 91 -4.76 3.11 -3.00
N SER A 92 -3.55 2.65 -3.28
CA SER A 92 -2.34 3.46 -3.21
C SER A 92 -1.50 3.39 -4.47
N PHE A 93 -1.05 4.53 -4.96
CA PHE A 93 -0.07 4.56 -6.05
C PHE A 93 1.36 4.29 -5.55
N GLY A 94 1.78 4.89 -4.45
CA GLY A 94 3.15 4.76 -3.93
C GLY A 94 3.31 5.32 -2.52
N SER A 95 2.27 5.25 -1.68
CA SER A 95 2.33 5.76 -0.31
C SER A 95 2.71 4.67 0.68
N ASN A 96 3.63 4.98 1.61
CA ASN A 96 3.95 4.11 2.74
C ASN A 96 2.76 3.86 3.68
N LEU A 97 1.72 4.70 3.65
CA LEU A 97 0.47 4.45 4.38
C LEU A 97 -0.23 3.17 3.92
N ALA A 98 0.08 2.65 2.73
CA ALA A 98 -0.39 1.33 2.29
C ALA A 98 0.13 0.20 3.19
N ILE A 99 1.40 0.29 3.64
CA ILE A 99 2.00 -0.67 4.57
C ILE A 99 1.31 -0.58 5.93
N ASP A 100 1.08 0.64 6.43
CA ASP A 100 0.38 0.84 7.71
C ASP A 100 -1.08 0.32 7.67
N ALA A 101 -1.79 0.53 6.55
CA ALA A 101 -3.12 -0.05 6.35
C ALA A 101 -3.09 -1.59 6.41
N MET A 102 -2.09 -2.20 5.77
CA MET A 102 -1.88 -3.65 5.77
C MET A 102 -1.58 -4.18 7.18
N VAL A 103 -0.75 -3.48 7.97
CA VAL A 103 -0.49 -3.80 9.39
C VAL A 103 -1.79 -3.75 10.20
N LYS A 104 -2.63 -2.76 9.95
CA LYS A 104 -3.94 -2.56 10.62
C LYS A 104 -5.06 -3.47 10.08
N GLY A 105 -4.71 -4.40 9.20
CA GLY A 105 -5.62 -5.44 8.71
C GLY A 105 -6.58 -4.97 7.61
N VAL A 106 -6.37 -3.80 7.02
CA VAL A 106 -7.23 -3.30 5.94
C VAL A 106 -6.71 -3.78 4.58
N PRO A 107 -7.56 -4.36 3.72
CA PRO A 107 -7.20 -4.73 2.36
C PRO A 107 -6.56 -3.58 1.60
N THR A 108 -5.46 -3.88 0.92
CA THR A 108 -4.67 -2.85 0.23
C THR A 108 -4.46 -3.22 -1.23
N ILE A 109 -4.78 -2.29 -2.12
CA ILE A 109 -4.56 -2.39 -3.56
C ILE A 109 -3.45 -1.39 -3.90
N SER A 110 -2.32 -1.88 -4.37
CA SER A 110 -1.14 -1.06 -4.61
C SER A 110 -0.66 -1.18 -6.04
N TYR A 111 -0.25 -0.07 -6.61
CA TYR A 111 0.35 -0.04 -7.94
C TYR A 111 1.84 -0.41 -7.88
N LYS A 112 2.43 -0.76 -9.02
CA LYS A 112 3.81 -1.25 -9.17
C LYS A 112 4.91 -0.39 -8.54
N TYR A 113 4.62 0.87 -8.28
CA TYR A 113 5.55 1.82 -7.64
C TYR A 113 5.43 1.85 -6.11
N CYS A 114 4.52 1.08 -5.54
CA CYS A 114 4.36 0.96 -4.09
C CYS A 114 5.14 -0.26 -3.59
N PRO A 115 5.91 -0.15 -2.51
CA PRO A 115 6.58 -1.31 -1.91
C PRO A 115 5.63 -2.47 -1.57
N ALA A 116 4.38 -2.16 -1.22
CA ALA A 116 3.34 -3.14 -0.91
C ALA A 116 2.73 -3.85 -2.15
N PHE A 117 3.18 -3.54 -3.37
CA PHE A 117 2.59 -4.06 -4.61
C PHE A 117 2.55 -5.59 -4.69
N PHE A 118 3.61 -6.26 -4.28
CA PHE A 118 3.75 -7.72 -4.42
C PHE A 118 2.78 -8.56 -3.58
N GLY A 119 2.08 -7.94 -2.65
CA GLY A 119 1.10 -8.63 -1.80
C GLY A 119 -0.26 -7.96 -1.81
N SER A 120 -0.48 -7.03 -2.74
CA SER A 120 -1.74 -6.31 -2.82
C SER A 120 -2.77 -7.07 -3.64
N PHE A 121 -4.03 -6.79 -3.33
CA PHE A 121 -5.18 -7.17 -4.15
C PHE A 121 -5.23 -6.39 -5.46
N LYS A 122 -6.13 -6.78 -6.35
CA LYS A 122 -6.43 -6.06 -7.58
C LYS A 122 -7.73 -5.27 -7.43
N LEU A 123 -8.00 -4.34 -8.34
CA LEU A 123 -9.25 -3.58 -8.32
C LEU A 123 -10.47 -4.49 -8.54
N GLU A 124 -10.31 -5.55 -9.35
CA GLU A 124 -11.34 -6.55 -9.64
C GLU A 124 -11.73 -7.38 -8.40
N ASP A 125 -10.89 -7.38 -7.37
CA ASP A 125 -11.15 -8.08 -6.11
C ASP A 125 -12.10 -7.30 -5.20
N LEU A 126 -12.36 -6.01 -5.49
CA LEU A 126 -13.27 -5.18 -4.70
C LEU A 126 -14.67 -5.80 -4.66
N ASP A 127 -15.26 -5.84 -3.46
CA ASP A 127 -16.57 -6.44 -3.17
C ASP A 127 -16.70 -7.92 -3.55
N THR A 128 -15.58 -8.64 -3.69
CA THR A 128 -15.53 -10.08 -3.91
C THR A 128 -15.06 -10.85 -2.66
N ASP A 129 -15.16 -12.19 -2.72
CA ASP A 129 -14.68 -13.06 -1.66
C ASP A 129 -13.15 -13.10 -1.58
N ALA A 130 -12.43 -12.64 -2.63
CA ALA A 130 -10.96 -12.56 -2.62
C ALA A 130 -10.43 -11.74 -1.45
N LEU A 131 -11.14 -10.66 -1.07
CA LEU A 131 -10.74 -9.84 0.09
C LEU A 131 -10.91 -10.54 1.45
N MET A 132 -11.58 -11.70 1.51
CA MET A 132 -11.72 -12.48 2.74
C MET A 132 -10.43 -13.23 3.08
N GLU A 133 -9.64 -13.58 2.08
CA GLU A 133 -8.38 -14.28 2.29
C GLU A 133 -7.31 -13.30 2.76
N GLU A 134 -6.79 -13.56 3.96
CA GLU A 134 -5.68 -12.77 4.49
C GLU A 134 -4.39 -13.13 3.73
N PRO A 135 -3.72 -12.17 3.08
CA PRO A 135 -2.43 -12.42 2.47
C PRO A 135 -1.36 -12.63 3.54
N ASP A 136 -0.23 -13.22 3.18
CA ASP A 136 0.94 -13.32 4.07
C ASP A 136 1.55 -11.93 4.31
N ARG A 137 0.89 -11.17 5.20
CA ARG A 137 1.24 -9.76 5.51
C ARG A 137 2.63 -9.63 6.10
N GLU A 138 3.05 -10.57 6.93
CA GLU A 138 4.38 -10.55 7.52
C GLU A 138 5.45 -10.64 6.42
N LYS A 139 5.32 -11.58 5.52
CA LYS A 139 6.22 -11.74 4.38
C LYS A 139 6.25 -10.49 3.48
N ILE A 140 5.09 -9.90 3.21
CA ILE A 140 4.98 -8.68 2.40
C ILE A 140 5.71 -7.53 3.08
N ILE A 141 5.45 -7.28 4.36
CA ILE A 141 6.05 -6.19 5.14
C ILE A 141 7.56 -6.37 5.23
N ASN A 142 8.04 -7.58 5.53
CA ASN A 142 9.48 -7.84 5.58
C ASN A 142 10.14 -7.57 4.23
N ASN A 143 9.52 -7.98 3.10
CA ASN A 143 10.03 -7.62 1.78
C ASN A 143 10.04 -6.10 1.55
N CYS A 144 8.99 -5.38 1.95
CA CYS A 144 8.96 -3.91 1.85
C CYS A 144 10.12 -3.26 2.60
N MET A 145 10.44 -3.76 3.81
CA MET A 145 11.52 -3.21 4.62
C MET A 145 12.90 -3.53 4.05
N TYR A 146 13.08 -4.68 3.41
CA TYR A 146 14.31 -5.01 2.68
C TYR A 146 14.54 -4.14 1.45
N HIS A 147 13.49 -3.53 0.89
CA HIS A 147 13.59 -2.54 -0.20
C HIS A 147 13.61 -1.09 0.28
N SER A 148 13.59 -0.86 1.60
CA SER A 148 13.66 0.46 2.21
C SER A 148 15.07 0.73 2.73
N PHE A 149 15.86 1.44 1.94
CA PHE A 149 17.29 1.65 2.22
C PHE A 149 17.56 2.99 2.89
N HIS A 150 18.44 2.98 3.88
CA HIS A 150 19.00 4.19 4.47
C HIS A 150 20.15 4.73 3.59
N LYS A 151 20.42 6.04 3.70
CA LYS A 151 21.47 6.70 2.88
C LYS A 151 22.84 6.01 2.99
N HIS A 152 23.22 5.53 4.18
CA HIS A 152 24.50 4.86 4.37
C HIS A 152 24.58 3.51 3.65
N GLU A 153 23.45 2.83 3.43
CA GLU A 153 23.39 1.55 2.73
C GLU A 153 23.62 1.68 1.22
N PHE A 154 23.34 2.86 0.66
CA PHE A 154 23.75 3.17 -0.71
C PHE A 154 25.28 3.40 -0.78
N ASN A 155 25.85 4.02 0.25
CA ASN A 155 27.28 4.33 0.27
C ASN A 155 28.17 3.10 0.47
N ASN A 156 27.69 2.06 1.18
CA ASN A 156 28.45 0.83 1.44
C ASN A 156 28.13 -0.31 0.46
N GLY A 157 27.29 -0.06 -0.53
CA GLY A 157 26.93 -1.05 -1.56
C GLY A 157 25.79 -1.99 -1.20
N PHE A 158 25.34 -2.07 0.05
CA PHE A 158 24.32 -3.00 0.50
C PHE A 158 22.98 -2.85 -0.28
N ALA A 159 22.56 -1.60 -0.53
CA ALA A 159 21.34 -1.35 -1.31
C ALA A 159 21.44 -1.90 -2.74
N TRP A 160 22.63 -1.81 -3.35
CA TRP A 160 22.89 -2.33 -4.68
C TRP A 160 22.89 -3.87 -4.69
N GLU A 161 23.63 -4.49 -3.80
CA GLU A 161 23.70 -5.95 -3.68
C GLU A 161 22.31 -6.57 -3.48
N THR A 162 21.53 -6.04 -2.54
CA THR A 162 20.15 -6.50 -2.27
C THR A 162 19.25 -6.34 -3.50
N SER A 163 19.37 -5.22 -4.22
CA SER A 163 18.56 -4.96 -5.41
C SER A 163 18.93 -5.91 -6.55
N MET A 164 20.21 -6.21 -6.74
CA MET A 164 20.70 -7.15 -7.76
C MET A 164 20.29 -8.59 -7.43
N GLU A 165 20.37 -9.00 -6.17
CA GLU A 165 19.91 -10.31 -5.71
C GLU A 165 18.41 -10.53 -6.01
N ASN A 166 17.59 -9.49 -5.81
CA ASN A 166 16.16 -9.56 -6.12
C ASN A 166 15.86 -9.55 -7.63
N ALA A 167 16.69 -8.90 -8.43
CA ALA A 167 16.51 -8.81 -9.88
C ALA A 167 17.01 -10.05 -10.62
N TYR A 168 18.11 -10.65 -10.18
CA TYR A 168 18.84 -11.69 -10.90
C TYR A 168 19.12 -12.95 -10.07
N GLY A 169 18.91 -12.91 -8.78
CA GLY A 169 19.02 -14.08 -7.91
C GLY A 169 17.99 -15.13 -8.28
N SER A 170 18.45 -16.29 -8.66
CA SER A 170 17.66 -17.47 -9.05
C SER A 170 16.97 -18.12 -7.88
#